data_d18307558f8372ae39e8144de4a557a3
#
_entry.id   d18307558f8372ae39e8144de4a557a3
#
_cell.length_a   1.000
_cell.length_b   1.000
_cell.length_c   1.000
_cell.angle_alpha   90.00
_cell.angle_beta   90.00
_cell.angle_gamma   90.00
#
_symmetry.space_group_name_H-M   'P 1'
#
loop_
_entity.id
_entity.type
_entity.pdbx_description
1 polymer ?
#
loop_
_entity_poly.entity_id
_entity_poly.type
_entity_poly.pdbx_seq_one_letter_code
_entity_poly.pdbx_strand_id
1 'polypeptide(L)'
;MSAPQISYAVPEDRAALMRLWKRVFGDPDDYLSLFFTHRFVPGQTLVARTSPHAEPAAMLFLLPIVLCSATARWEGRYIYAVATDPDFRSRGLSSLLLSEVHRRLAAEGLAFSALVPAEPSLFDYYGVRGFSSEFFRRAVSIVPGPGAWPDPALSPASLPELLSLRDRVFGSSTLYGRWDGQALAYQQRETQLLGGEILSFSFEGEPGYAVCHPAGELVLIKEWGFSSLCEPGFAAIARRFGRKTLRLDLPALPDEAGARPFAMTRWYLKERKREDGTPPILSLVLD
;
A
#
# COMPACT_ATOMS: atom_id res chain seq x y z
N MET A 1 -19.60 -14.27 29.21
CA MET A 1 -19.48 -13.18 28.21
C MET A 1 -19.98 -13.73 26.87
N SER A 2 -20.85 -13.02 26.16
CA SER A 2 -21.32 -13.44 24.84
C SER A 2 -20.16 -13.48 23.84
N ALA A 3 -20.25 -14.34 22.82
CA ALA A 3 -19.24 -14.38 21.77
C ALA A 3 -19.19 -13.04 21.03
N PRO A 4 -17.99 -12.56 20.62
CA PRO A 4 -17.85 -11.35 19.82
C PRO A 4 -18.64 -11.45 18.52
N GLN A 5 -19.31 -10.38 18.14
CA GLN A 5 -20.05 -10.31 16.86
C GLN A 5 -19.19 -9.61 15.81
N ILE A 6 -19.07 -10.25 14.64
CA ILE A 6 -18.38 -9.67 13.47
C ILE A 6 -19.41 -9.32 12.41
N SER A 7 -19.37 -8.08 11.97
CA SER A 7 -20.23 -7.57 10.90
C SER A 7 -19.49 -6.60 10.01
N TYR A 8 -20.06 -6.25 8.87
CA TYR A 8 -19.67 -5.03 8.20
C TYR A 8 -20.05 -3.82 9.06
N ALA A 9 -19.26 -2.75 8.96
CA ALA A 9 -19.58 -1.48 9.57
C ALA A 9 -20.85 -0.87 8.98
N VAL A 10 -21.46 0.02 9.70
CA VAL A 10 -22.55 0.89 9.22
C VAL A 10 -22.06 2.34 9.15
N PRO A 11 -22.74 3.24 8.42
CA PRO A 11 -22.31 4.64 8.33
C PRO A 11 -22.13 5.33 9.69
N GLU A 12 -22.95 4.96 10.67
CA GLU A 12 -22.96 5.49 12.04
C GLU A 12 -21.69 5.12 12.83
N ASP A 13 -21.00 4.07 12.42
CA ASP A 13 -19.75 3.64 13.06
C ASP A 13 -18.58 4.59 12.79
N ARG A 14 -18.69 5.46 11.78
CA ARG A 14 -17.57 6.32 11.33
C ARG A 14 -16.85 7.02 12.47
N ALA A 15 -17.59 7.66 13.38
CA ALA A 15 -16.99 8.39 14.49
C ALA A 15 -16.27 7.49 15.49
N ALA A 16 -16.86 6.32 15.79
CA ALA A 16 -16.26 5.34 16.68
C ALA A 16 -14.98 4.72 16.06
N LEU A 17 -14.99 4.43 14.77
CA LEU A 17 -13.84 3.92 14.04
C LEU A 17 -12.69 4.94 13.97
N MET A 18 -12.99 6.23 13.78
CA MET A 18 -11.98 7.29 13.84
C MET A 18 -11.35 7.38 15.22
N ARG A 19 -12.14 7.29 16.31
CA ARG A 19 -11.61 7.25 17.68
C ARG A 19 -10.73 6.04 17.94
N LEU A 20 -11.19 4.84 17.50
CA LEU A 20 -10.43 3.61 17.60
C LEU A 20 -9.10 3.70 16.85
N TRP A 21 -9.12 4.21 15.63
CA TRP A 21 -7.91 4.44 14.82
C TRP A 21 -6.92 5.35 15.54
N LYS A 22 -7.38 6.53 15.97
CA LYS A 22 -6.54 7.49 16.68
C LYS A 22 -5.94 6.91 17.94
N ARG A 23 -6.71 6.12 18.70
CA ARG A 23 -6.25 5.45 19.92
C ARG A 23 -5.17 4.40 19.67
N VAL A 24 -5.23 3.71 18.53
CA VAL A 24 -4.31 2.60 18.20
C VAL A 24 -3.06 3.07 17.47
N PHE A 25 -3.21 3.94 16.47
CA PHE A 25 -2.13 4.36 15.59
C PHE A 25 -1.60 5.77 15.88
N GLY A 26 -2.41 6.63 16.48
CA GLY A 26 -2.00 7.99 16.84
C GLY A 26 -1.97 8.99 15.69
N ASP A 27 -2.47 8.61 14.52
CA ASP A 27 -2.42 9.46 13.33
C ASP A 27 -3.12 10.81 13.52
N PRO A 28 -2.68 11.87 12.83
CA PRO A 28 -3.28 13.20 12.90
C PRO A 28 -4.74 13.23 12.40
N ASP A 29 -5.52 14.19 12.89
CA ASP A 29 -6.95 14.29 12.55
C ASP A 29 -7.20 14.61 11.08
N ASP A 30 -6.31 15.33 10.41
CA ASP A 30 -6.37 15.62 8.98
C ASP A 30 -6.14 14.35 8.14
N TYR A 31 -5.21 13.49 8.53
CA TYR A 31 -5.01 12.17 7.91
C TYR A 31 -6.26 11.29 8.06
N LEU A 32 -6.80 11.19 9.28
CA LEU A 32 -8.04 10.45 9.53
C LEU A 32 -9.19 11.00 8.69
N SER A 33 -9.35 12.32 8.68
CA SER A 33 -10.40 12.99 7.91
C SER A 33 -10.28 12.70 6.41
N LEU A 34 -9.06 12.71 5.87
CA LEU A 34 -8.78 12.38 4.49
C LEU A 34 -9.19 10.92 4.19
N PHE A 35 -8.72 9.96 5.00
CA PHE A 35 -9.04 8.55 4.81
C PHE A 35 -10.54 8.28 4.90
N PHE A 36 -11.17 8.72 5.98
CA PHE A 36 -12.60 8.47 6.20
C PHE A 36 -13.52 9.20 5.21
N THR A 37 -13.03 10.26 4.56
CA THR A 37 -13.79 10.95 3.50
C THR A 37 -13.69 10.24 2.15
N HIS A 38 -12.53 9.66 1.83
CA HIS A 38 -12.25 9.17 0.48
C HIS A 38 -12.14 7.64 0.37
N ARG A 39 -11.89 6.93 1.48
CA ARG A 39 -11.63 5.47 1.46
C ARG A 39 -12.55 4.65 2.37
N PHE A 40 -13.22 5.27 3.32
CA PHE A 40 -14.17 4.56 4.17
C PHE A 40 -15.43 4.18 3.40
N VAL A 41 -15.65 2.88 3.28
CA VAL A 41 -16.88 2.28 2.74
C VAL A 41 -17.37 1.27 3.77
N PRO A 42 -18.56 1.46 4.36
CA PRO A 42 -19.07 0.54 5.40
C PRO A 42 -19.04 -0.93 4.98
N GLY A 43 -19.51 -1.26 3.77
CA GLY A 43 -19.49 -2.62 3.21
C GLY A 43 -18.09 -3.18 2.88
N GLN A 44 -17.04 -2.40 3.06
CA GLN A 44 -15.62 -2.80 2.92
C GLN A 44 -14.86 -2.68 4.25
N THR A 45 -15.56 -2.52 5.36
CA THR A 45 -14.98 -2.37 6.69
C THR A 45 -15.57 -3.42 7.61
N LEU A 46 -14.76 -4.33 8.14
CA LEU A 46 -15.19 -5.29 9.14
C LEU A 46 -14.90 -4.79 10.54
N VAL A 47 -15.86 -5.01 11.43
CA VAL A 47 -15.77 -4.65 12.84
C VAL A 47 -16.11 -5.84 13.74
N ALA A 48 -15.46 -5.89 14.89
CA ALA A 48 -15.80 -6.82 15.96
C ALA A 48 -16.35 -6.04 17.16
N ARG A 49 -17.52 -6.48 17.67
CA ARG A 49 -18.18 -5.91 18.84
C ARG A 49 -18.29 -6.95 19.94
N THR A 50 -18.21 -6.52 21.19
CA THR A 50 -18.36 -7.40 22.36
C THR A 50 -19.81 -7.71 22.68
N SER A 51 -20.75 -6.90 22.18
CA SER A 51 -22.20 -7.11 22.22
C SER A 51 -22.88 -6.39 21.05
N PRO A 52 -24.17 -6.68 20.73
CA PRO A 52 -24.86 -6.14 19.55
C PRO A 52 -24.88 -4.62 19.44
N HIS A 53 -24.92 -3.92 20.56
CA HIS A 53 -25.03 -2.47 20.65
C HIS A 53 -23.74 -1.78 21.10
N ALA A 54 -22.65 -2.54 21.29
CA ALA A 54 -21.37 -1.95 21.67
C ALA A 54 -20.70 -1.27 20.46
N GLU A 55 -19.89 -0.24 20.75
CA GLU A 55 -19.00 0.33 19.75
C GLU A 55 -18.00 -0.75 19.25
N PRO A 56 -17.45 -0.58 18.04
CA PRO A 56 -16.40 -1.45 17.53
C PRO A 56 -15.19 -1.53 18.47
N ALA A 57 -14.87 -2.73 18.95
CA ALA A 57 -13.68 -3.01 19.76
C ALA A 57 -12.48 -3.41 18.88
N ALA A 58 -12.71 -3.82 17.63
CA ALA A 58 -11.67 -4.03 16.64
C ALA A 58 -12.22 -3.74 15.24
N MET A 59 -11.32 -3.41 14.32
CA MET A 59 -11.65 -3.08 12.93
C MET A 59 -10.55 -3.52 11.96
N LEU A 60 -10.91 -3.62 10.67
CA LEU A 60 -10.01 -3.61 9.54
C LEU A 60 -10.76 -3.12 8.28
N PHE A 61 -10.00 -2.63 7.31
CA PHE A 61 -10.54 -2.18 6.02
C PHE A 61 -10.12 -3.15 4.91
N LEU A 62 -11.02 -3.37 3.95
CA LEU A 62 -10.86 -4.26 2.80
C LEU A 62 -10.86 -3.42 1.51
N LEU A 63 -9.72 -2.83 1.18
CA LEU A 63 -9.59 -1.95 0.03
C LEU A 63 -9.48 -2.75 -1.27
N PRO A 64 -10.26 -2.45 -2.31
CA PRO A 64 -10.16 -3.14 -3.59
C PRO A 64 -8.77 -2.98 -4.22
N ILE A 65 -8.23 -4.08 -4.72
CA ILE A 65 -6.97 -4.13 -5.46
C ILE A 65 -7.02 -5.27 -6.47
N VAL A 66 -6.35 -5.09 -7.60
CA VAL A 66 -6.16 -6.15 -8.60
C VAL A 66 -4.67 -6.47 -8.68
N LEU A 67 -4.32 -7.75 -8.60
CA LEU A 67 -2.98 -8.20 -8.98
C LEU A 67 -3.00 -8.57 -10.45
N CYS A 68 -2.03 -8.07 -11.21
CA CYS A 68 -1.91 -8.29 -12.63
C CYS A 68 -0.57 -8.95 -12.96
N SER A 69 -0.57 -9.86 -13.93
CA SER A 69 0.62 -10.27 -14.69
C SER A 69 0.40 -9.95 -16.17
N ALA A 70 1.37 -10.29 -17.01
CA ALA A 70 1.22 -10.13 -18.46
C ALA A 70 0.02 -10.94 -19.03
N THR A 71 -0.37 -12.03 -18.38
CA THR A 71 -1.35 -13.01 -18.90
C THR A 71 -2.63 -13.11 -18.08
N ALA A 72 -2.65 -12.58 -16.86
CA ALA A 72 -3.78 -12.79 -15.95
C ALA A 72 -4.05 -11.59 -15.02
N ARG A 73 -5.28 -11.54 -14.53
CA ARG A 73 -5.73 -10.56 -13.53
C ARG A 73 -6.49 -11.27 -12.44
N TRP A 74 -6.24 -10.86 -11.20
CA TRP A 74 -6.87 -11.43 -10.01
C TRP A 74 -7.43 -10.30 -9.16
N GLU A 75 -8.72 -10.34 -8.88
CA GLU A 75 -9.37 -9.42 -7.95
C GLU A 75 -9.16 -9.88 -6.51
N GLY A 76 -8.87 -8.94 -5.63
CA GLY A 76 -8.64 -9.20 -4.22
C GLY A 76 -8.90 -8.00 -3.34
N ARG A 77 -8.43 -8.10 -2.10
CA ARG A 77 -8.54 -7.03 -1.11
C ARG A 77 -7.19 -6.77 -0.45
N TYR A 78 -6.85 -5.50 -0.33
CA TYR A 78 -5.77 -5.06 0.54
C TYR A 78 -6.36 -4.83 1.94
N ILE A 79 -5.87 -5.60 2.92
CA ILE A 79 -6.27 -5.48 4.31
C ILE A 79 -5.45 -4.34 4.92
N TYR A 80 -6.15 -3.33 5.42
CA TYR A 80 -5.54 -2.13 5.96
C TYR A 80 -6.04 -1.80 7.36
N ALA A 81 -5.20 -1.17 8.17
CA ALA A 81 -5.49 -0.65 9.51
C ALA A 81 -6.19 -1.69 10.41
N VAL A 82 -5.57 -2.87 10.55
CA VAL A 82 -6.04 -3.90 11.50
C VAL A 82 -5.80 -3.39 12.91
N ALA A 83 -6.86 -2.99 13.60
CA ALA A 83 -6.80 -2.39 14.92
C ALA A 83 -7.64 -3.14 15.92
N THR A 84 -7.13 -3.25 17.15
CA THR A 84 -7.89 -3.70 18.34
C THR A 84 -7.68 -2.70 19.45
N ASP A 85 -8.77 -2.22 20.01
CA ASP A 85 -8.75 -1.32 21.15
C ASP A 85 -7.89 -1.90 22.28
N PRO A 86 -6.97 -1.13 22.88
CA PRO A 86 -6.08 -1.59 23.94
C PRO A 86 -6.78 -2.34 25.07
N ASP A 87 -7.98 -1.91 25.48
CA ASP A 87 -8.74 -2.54 26.56
C ASP A 87 -9.32 -3.91 26.17
N PHE A 88 -9.32 -4.25 24.88
CA PHE A 88 -9.85 -5.49 24.34
C PHE A 88 -8.78 -6.38 23.68
N ARG A 89 -7.49 -6.02 23.82
CA ARG A 89 -6.37 -6.85 23.32
C ARG A 89 -6.30 -8.19 24.07
N SER A 90 -5.56 -9.12 23.51
CA SER A 90 -5.37 -10.49 24.00
C SER A 90 -6.66 -11.33 24.09
N ARG A 91 -7.76 -10.87 23.47
CA ARG A 91 -9.03 -11.60 23.39
C ARG A 91 -9.29 -12.24 22.03
N GLY A 92 -8.30 -12.24 21.15
CA GLY A 92 -8.36 -12.86 19.83
C GLY A 92 -9.20 -12.13 18.77
N LEU A 93 -9.64 -10.88 19.01
CA LEU A 93 -10.55 -10.14 18.10
C LEU A 93 -9.97 -9.95 16.68
N SER A 94 -8.70 -9.59 16.56
CA SER A 94 -8.04 -9.46 15.25
C SER A 94 -7.93 -10.81 14.52
N SER A 95 -7.70 -11.91 15.23
CA SER A 95 -7.69 -13.24 14.64
C SER A 95 -9.07 -13.66 14.13
N LEU A 96 -10.13 -13.35 14.88
CA LEU A 96 -11.50 -13.58 14.46
C LEU A 96 -11.87 -12.75 13.22
N LEU A 97 -11.48 -11.45 13.19
CA LEU A 97 -11.68 -10.60 12.02
C LEU A 97 -10.98 -11.19 10.79
N LEU A 98 -9.71 -11.57 10.90
CA LEU A 98 -8.95 -12.16 9.78
C LEU A 98 -9.56 -13.48 9.30
N SER A 99 -10.02 -14.35 10.23
CA SER A 99 -10.70 -15.60 9.87
C SER A 99 -11.99 -15.32 9.10
N GLU A 100 -12.77 -14.32 9.51
CA GLU A 100 -13.99 -13.92 8.82
C GLU A 100 -13.71 -13.30 7.46
N VAL A 101 -12.62 -12.48 7.32
CA VAL A 101 -12.14 -12.00 6.01
C VAL A 101 -11.92 -13.18 5.07
N HIS A 102 -11.14 -14.17 5.48
CA HIS A 102 -10.82 -15.32 4.63
C HIS A 102 -12.07 -16.09 4.18
N ARG A 103 -13.01 -16.30 5.11
CA ARG A 103 -14.26 -16.97 4.83
C ARG A 103 -15.10 -16.18 3.80
N ARG A 104 -15.24 -14.87 3.98
CA ARG A 104 -16.03 -14.00 3.10
C ARG A 104 -15.41 -13.88 1.72
N LEU A 105 -14.14 -13.53 1.64
CA LEU A 105 -13.47 -13.30 0.35
C LEU A 105 -13.45 -14.58 -0.50
N ALA A 106 -13.22 -15.74 0.11
CA ALA A 106 -13.31 -17.01 -0.59
C ALA A 106 -14.75 -17.32 -1.07
N ALA A 107 -15.77 -17.01 -0.26
CA ALA A 107 -17.17 -17.20 -0.64
C ALA A 107 -17.62 -16.22 -1.74
N GLU A 108 -17.05 -15.03 -1.79
CA GLU A 108 -17.28 -14.02 -2.83
C GLU A 108 -16.50 -14.33 -4.14
N GLY A 109 -15.68 -15.39 -4.15
CA GLY A 109 -14.88 -15.77 -5.32
C GLY A 109 -13.68 -14.86 -5.58
N LEU A 110 -13.26 -14.05 -4.61
CA LEU A 110 -12.06 -13.25 -4.72
C LEU A 110 -10.80 -14.11 -4.67
N ALA A 111 -9.78 -13.73 -5.42
CA ALA A 111 -8.60 -14.56 -5.61
C ALA A 111 -7.64 -14.52 -4.42
N PHE A 112 -7.53 -13.38 -3.75
CA PHE A 112 -6.53 -13.18 -2.70
C PHE A 112 -6.92 -12.07 -1.71
N SER A 113 -6.21 -12.04 -0.58
CA SER A 113 -6.00 -10.85 0.23
C SER A 113 -4.51 -10.55 0.38
N ALA A 114 -4.17 -9.27 0.50
CA ALA A 114 -2.80 -8.80 0.70
C ALA A 114 -2.75 -7.83 1.89
N LEU A 115 -1.60 -7.72 2.52
CA LEU A 115 -1.33 -6.73 3.57
C LEU A 115 0.16 -6.41 3.66
N VAL A 116 0.48 -5.29 4.27
CA VAL A 116 1.84 -4.93 4.68
C VAL A 116 1.92 -4.98 6.20
N PRO A 117 2.74 -5.87 6.78
CA PRO A 117 3.00 -5.86 8.20
C PRO A 117 3.75 -4.57 8.61
N ALA A 118 3.23 -3.84 9.60
CA ALA A 118 3.85 -2.61 10.07
C ALA A 118 5.19 -2.83 10.79
N GLU A 119 5.40 -4.04 11.35
CA GLU A 119 6.59 -4.40 12.10
C GLU A 119 7.09 -5.80 11.72
N PRO A 120 8.39 -6.10 11.83
CA PRO A 120 8.95 -7.41 11.52
C PRO A 120 8.28 -8.58 12.27
N SER A 121 7.91 -8.39 13.53
CA SER A 121 7.21 -9.39 14.36
C SER A 121 5.85 -9.81 13.82
N LEU A 122 5.20 -8.95 13.02
CA LEU A 122 3.90 -9.22 12.44
C LEU A 122 3.95 -10.18 11.24
N PHE A 123 5.13 -10.40 10.64
CA PHE A 123 5.25 -11.42 9.58
C PHE A 123 4.90 -12.81 10.11
N ASP A 124 5.42 -13.18 11.28
CA ASP A 124 5.08 -14.45 11.92
C ASP A 124 3.60 -14.49 12.34
N TYR A 125 3.10 -13.37 12.88
CA TYR A 125 1.69 -13.25 13.26
C TYR A 125 0.74 -13.51 12.09
N TYR A 126 1.02 -12.96 10.91
CA TYR A 126 0.22 -13.21 9.71
C TYR A 126 0.56 -14.56 9.06
N GLY A 127 1.80 -15.02 9.16
CA GLY A 127 2.25 -16.31 8.64
C GLY A 127 1.42 -17.49 9.18
N VAL A 128 1.25 -17.58 10.50
CA VAL A 128 0.40 -18.62 11.12
C VAL A 128 -1.09 -18.49 10.77
N ARG A 129 -1.51 -17.39 10.11
CA ARG A 129 -2.86 -17.15 9.58
C ARG A 129 -2.97 -17.38 8.08
N GLY A 130 -1.95 -18.02 7.48
CA GLY A 130 -1.93 -18.45 6.10
C GLY A 130 -1.50 -17.40 5.09
N PHE A 131 -0.90 -16.29 5.53
CA PHE A 131 -0.21 -15.36 4.64
C PHE A 131 1.23 -15.81 4.40
N SER A 132 1.74 -15.52 3.21
CA SER A 132 3.15 -15.74 2.85
C SER A 132 3.74 -14.45 2.27
N SER A 133 5.03 -14.21 2.53
CA SER A 133 5.76 -13.11 1.90
C SER A 133 5.86 -13.34 0.40
N GLU A 134 5.37 -12.40 -0.38
CA GLU A 134 5.36 -12.47 -1.84
C GLU A 134 6.07 -11.27 -2.47
N PHE A 135 6.05 -10.14 -1.82
CA PHE A 135 6.68 -8.91 -2.27
C PHE A 135 7.88 -8.59 -1.38
N PHE A 136 9.01 -8.33 -2.02
CA PHE A 136 10.25 -7.97 -1.35
C PHE A 136 10.72 -6.62 -1.87
N ARG A 137 11.46 -5.89 -1.05
CA ARG A 137 12.06 -4.61 -1.41
C ARG A 137 13.50 -4.53 -0.94
N ARG A 138 14.31 -3.78 -1.68
CA ARG A 138 15.64 -3.35 -1.26
C ARG A 138 15.75 -1.83 -1.33
N ALA A 139 16.35 -1.23 -0.32
CA ALA A 139 16.59 0.20 -0.29
C ALA A 139 17.89 0.55 -1.02
N VAL A 140 17.83 1.57 -1.85
CA VAL A 140 19.00 2.16 -2.53
C VAL A 140 19.10 3.62 -2.15
N SER A 141 20.26 4.04 -1.66
CA SER A 141 20.58 5.45 -1.43
C SER A 141 21.27 6.02 -2.66
N ILE A 142 20.77 7.14 -3.16
CA ILE A 142 21.27 7.82 -4.35
C ILE A 142 21.69 9.22 -3.95
N VAL A 143 22.92 9.56 -4.26
CA VAL A 143 23.44 10.94 -4.18
C VAL A 143 23.77 11.33 -5.61
N PRO A 144 22.90 12.12 -6.28
CA PRO A 144 23.13 12.50 -7.67
C PRO A 144 24.48 13.23 -7.81
N GLY A 145 25.25 12.82 -8.83
CA GLY A 145 26.56 13.37 -9.08
C GLY A 145 26.50 14.83 -9.56
N PRO A 146 27.65 15.56 -9.57
CA PRO A 146 27.74 16.95 -9.99
C PRO A 146 27.70 17.18 -11.52
N GLY A 147 27.14 16.22 -12.27
CA GLY A 147 27.09 16.29 -13.74
C GLY A 147 26.19 17.40 -14.27
N ALA A 148 26.58 18.02 -15.40
CA ALA A 148 25.70 18.89 -16.17
C ALA A 148 24.74 18.02 -17.01
N TRP A 149 23.74 17.43 -16.36
CA TRP A 149 22.69 16.68 -17.04
C TRP A 149 21.67 17.63 -17.65
N PRO A 150 21.10 17.29 -18.84
CA PRO A 150 19.88 17.95 -19.29
C PRO A 150 18.82 17.81 -18.21
N ASP A 151 18.32 18.93 -17.72
CA ASP A 151 17.38 18.95 -16.60
C ASP A 151 15.98 18.57 -17.10
N PRO A 152 15.45 17.38 -16.80
CA PRO A 152 14.09 17.06 -17.16
C PRO A 152 13.13 17.99 -16.40
N ALA A 153 12.21 18.62 -17.13
CA ALA A 153 11.18 19.43 -16.50
C ALA A 153 10.28 18.54 -15.64
N LEU A 154 10.21 18.85 -14.35
CA LEU A 154 9.31 18.16 -13.42
C LEU A 154 7.98 18.90 -13.34
N SER A 155 6.87 18.20 -13.50
CA SER A 155 5.53 18.75 -13.33
C SER A 155 4.67 17.82 -12.44
N PRO A 156 3.65 18.34 -11.73
CA PRO A 156 2.71 17.49 -11.02
C PRO A 156 2.03 16.51 -11.99
N ALA A 157 2.09 15.21 -11.69
CA ALA A 157 1.46 14.20 -12.52
C ALA A 157 -0.07 14.29 -12.42
N SER A 158 -0.75 14.30 -13.56
CA SER A 158 -2.21 14.16 -13.59
C SER A 158 -2.64 12.72 -13.32
N LEU A 159 -3.87 12.51 -12.84
CA LEU A 159 -4.39 11.16 -12.55
C LEU A 159 -4.44 10.28 -13.81
N PRO A 160 -4.92 10.74 -14.99
CA PRO A 160 -4.89 9.93 -16.21
C PRO A 160 -3.48 9.55 -16.64
N GLU A 161 -2.53 10.47 -16.50
CA GLU A 161 -1.11 10.25 -16.81
C GLU A 161 -0.52 9.19 -15.88
N LEU A 162 -0.73 9.30 -14.57
CA LEU A 162 -0.26 8.33 -13.58
C LEU A 162 -0.80 6.92 -13.85
N LEU A 163 -2.09 6.79 -14.15
CA LEU A 163 -2.71 5.50 -14.51
C LEU A 163 -2.03 4.88 -15.73
N SER A 164 -1.86 5.67 -16.80
CA SER A 164 -1.24 5.22 -18.05
C SER A 164 0.23 4.82 -17.86
N LEU A 165 0.99 5.64 -17.12
CA LEU A 165 2.41 5.39 -16.86
C LEU A 165 2.62 4.13 -16.02
N ARG A 166 1.80 3.92 -14.98
CA ARG A 166 1.89 2.71 -14.16
C ARG A 166 1.64 1.44 -14.96
N ASP A 167 0.58 1.41 -15.76
CA ASP A 167 0.27 0.26 -16.62
C ASP A 167 1.38 0.01 -17.66
N ARG A 168 2.02 1.06 -18.19
CA ARG A 168 3.16 0.92 -19.11
C ARG A 168 4.39 0.36 -18.43
N VAL A 169 4.79 0.92 -17.29
CA VAL A 169 6.04 0.52 -16.62
C VAL A 169 5.94 -0.85 -15.98
N PHE A 170 4.80 -1.15 -15.35
CA PHE A 170 4.64 -2.37 -14.57
C PHE A 170 3.83 -3.48 -15.26
N GLY A 171 3.19 -3.20 -16.39
CA GLY A 171 2.31 -4.14 -17.08
C GLY A 171 2.99 -5.41 -17.60
N SER A 172 4.32 -5.38 -17.79
CA SER A 172 5.13 -6.55 -18.15
C SER A 172 5.75 -7.28 -16.95
N SER A 173 5.48 -6.82 -15.72
CA SER A 173 6.03 -7.45 -14.52
C SER A 173 5.37 -8.81 -14.27
N THR A 174 6.11 -9.70 -13.62
CA THR A 174 5.64 -11.02 -13.19
C THR A 174 4.34 -10.93 -12.37
N LEU A 175 4.26 -9.91 -11.52
CA LEU A 175 3.07 -9.60 -10.73
C LEU A 175 3.13 -8.15 -10.27
N TYR A 176 2.06 -7.36 -10.50
CA TYR A 176 2.01 -6.02 -9.93
C TYR A 176 0.64 -5.66 -9.36
N GLY A 177 0.65 -4.86 -8.30
CA GLY A 177 -0.56 -4.32 -7.67
C GLY A 177 -1.11 -3.13 -8.45
N ARG A 178 -2.25 -3.33 -9.11
CA ARG A 178 -2.96 -2.31 -9.87
C ARG A 178 -4.06 -1.70 -9.02
N TRP A 179 -3.92 -0.42 -8.74
CA TRP A 179 -4.93 0.39 -8.07
C TRP A 179 -5.87 1.03 -9.07
N ASP A 180 -7.13 1.23 -8.70
CA ASP A 180 -8.08 1.97 -9.51
C ASP A 180 -7.87 3.50 -9.41
N GLY A 181 -8.60 4.26 -10.21
CA GLY A 181 -8.51 5.71 -10.23
C GLY A 181 -8.87 6.36 -8.90
N GLN A 182 -9.79 5.80 -8.13
CA GLN A 182 -10.17 6.31 -6.80
C GLN A 182 -9.01 6.15 -5.81
N ALA A 183 -8.37 4.98 -5.82
CA ALA A 183 -7.20 4.72 -4.98
C ALA A 183 -6.03 5.64 -5.32
N LEU A 184 -5.72 5.82 -6.62
CA LEU A 184 -4.64 6.72 -7.04
C LEU A 184 -4.96 8.20 -6.77
N ALA A 185 -6.21 8.62 -6.92
CA ALA A 185 -6.64 9.97 -6.53
C ALA A 185 -6.48 10.20 -5.01
N TYR A 186 -6.75 9.18 -4.20
CA TYR A 186 -6.47 9.23 -2.77
C TYR A 186 -4.96 9.34 -2.51
N GLN A 187 -4.13 8.54 -3.18
CA GLN A 187 -2.67 8.58 -3.05
C GLN A 187 -2.09 9.97 -3.39
N GLN A 188 -2.63 10.65 -4.41
CA GLN A 188 -2.23 12.03 -4.71
C GLN A 188 -2.52 12.98 -3.54
N ARG A 189 -3.71 12.89 -2.95
CA ARG A 189 -4.10 13.73 -1.80
C ARG A 189 -3.28 13.41 -0.55
N GLU A 190 -3.07 12.13 -0.26
CA GLU A 190 -2.25 11.68 0.87
C GLU A 190 -0.81 12.14 0.72
N THR A 191 -0.22 11.96 -0.47
CA THR A 191 1.13 12.44 -0.78
C THR A 191 1.25 13.94 -0.53
N GLN A 192 0.26 14.75 -1.00
CA GLN A 192 0.24 16.19 -0.77
C GLN A 192 0.07 16.55 0.71
N LEU A 193 -0.82 15.86 1.43
CA LEU A 193 -1.03 16.06 2.86
C LEU A 193 0.27 15.83 3.67
N LEU A 194 1.06 14.84 3.27
CA LEU A 194 2.35 14.50 3.88
C LEU A 194 3.51 15.36 3.35
N GLY A 195 3.22 16.43 2.61
CA GLY A 195 4.23 17.35 2.07
C GLY A 195 5.03 16.81 0.90
N GLY A 196 4.57 15.70 0.30
CA GLY A 196 5.19 15.08 -0.87
C GLY A 196 4.57 15.53 -2.19
N GLU A 197 5.12 15.03 -3.29
CA GLU A 197 4.64 15.30 -4.64
C GLU A 197 4.69 14.03 -5.50
N ILE A 198 3.70 13.86 -6.38
CA ILE A 198 3.77 12.92 -7.49
C ILE A 198 4.15 13.71 -8.73
N LEU A 199 5.36 13.47 -9.23
CA LEU A 199 5.97 14.23 -10.31
C LEU A 199 6.04 13.41 -11.57
N SER A 200 5.65 13.99 -12.71
CA SER A 200 5.94 13.45 -14.04
C SER A 200 7.13 14.17 -14.67
N PHE A 201 7.83 13.46 -15.54
CA PHE A 201 8.98 13.96 -16.30
C PHE A 201 9.12 13.21 -17.61
N SER A 202 9.94 13.73 -18.53
CA SER A 202 10.38 13.00 -19.72
C SER A 202 11.88 13.04 -19.82
N PHE A 203 12.49 11.90 -20.12
CA PHE A 203 13.93 11.81 -20.40
C PHE A 203 14.16 10.99 -21.66
N GLU A 204 14.93 11.57 -22.62
CA GLU A 204 15.17 10.97 -23.94
C GLU A 204 13.89 10.56 -24.70
N GLY A 205 12.82 11.35 -24.52
CA GLY A 205 11.52 11.09 -25.15
C GLY A 205 10.66 10.02 -24.44
N GLU A 206 11.19 9.36 -23.42
CA GLU A 206 10.45 8.40 -22.60
C GLU A 206 9.84 9.13 -21.38
N PRO A 207 8.51 9.06 -21.18
CA PRO A 207 7.89 9.65 -20.02
C PRO A 207 7.96 8.72 -18.81
N GLY A 208 8.16 9.33 -17.65
CA GLY A 208 8.21 8.68 -16.35
C GLY A 208 7.54 9.49 -15.26
N TYR A 209 7.48 8.92 -14.06
CA TYR A 209 6.99 9.60 -12.86
C TYR A 209 7.72 9.12 -11.61
N ALA A 210 7.59 9.88 -10.53
CA ALA A 210 8.09 9.51 -9.22
C ALA A 210 7.11 9.95 -8.13
N VAL A 211 6.89 9.10 -7.13
CA VAL A 211 6.16 9.44 -5.90
C VAL A 211 7.16 9.77 -4.82
N CYS A 212 7.24 11.05 -4.45
CA CYS A 212 8.29 11.62 -3.62
C CYS A 212 7.74 12.12 -2.30
N HIS A 213 8.39 11.77 -1.19
CA HIS A 213 8.07 12.28 0.14
C HIS A 213 9.33 12.85 0.81
N PRO A 214 9.30 14.08 1.33
CA PRO A 214 10.39 14.59 2.15
C PRO A 214 10.45 13.79 3.48
N ALA A 215 11.64 13.33 3.86
CA ALA A 215 11.86 12.55 5.06
C ALA A 215 13.17 13.00 5.74
N GLY A 216 13.08 14.00 6.63
CA GLY A 216 14.26 14.62 7.24
C GLY A 216 15.18 15.24 6.19
N GLU A 217 16.44 14.79 6.12
CA GLU A 217 17.46 15.29 5.21
C GLU A 217 17.46 14.61 3.82
N LEU A 218 16.53 13.69 3.58
CA LEU A 218 16.44 12.97 2.31
C LEU A 218 15.04 13.08 1.69
N VAL A 219 14.92 12.65 0.43
CA VAL A 219 13.64 12.39 -0.23
C VAL A 219 13.47 10.88 -0.35
N LEU A 220 12.38 10.35 0.19
CA LEU A 220 11.95 8.98 -0.04
C LEU A 220 11.17 8.92 -1.36
N ILE A 221 11.64 8.13 -2.31
CA ILE A 221 10.92 7.80 -3.53
C ILE A 221 10.19 6.48 -3.28
N LYS A 222 8.89 6.57 -2.97
CA LYS A 222 8.03 5.39 -2.68
C LYS A 222 7.72 4.57 -3.93
N GLU A 223 7.69 5.22 -5.10
CA GLU A 223 7.52 4.54 -6.38
C GLU A 223 8.29 5.28 -7.47
N TRP A 224 9.03 4.52 -8.26
CA TRP A 224 9.78 4.99 -9.42
C TRP A 224 9.19 4.37 -10.68
N GLY A 225 8.54 5.18 -11.48
CA GLY A 225 7.84 4.78 -12.69
C GLY A 225 8.62 5.14 -13.95
N PHE A 226 9.80 4.58 -14.12
CA PHE A 226 10.64 4.72 -15.30
C PHE A 226 11.36 3.41 -15.59
N SER A 227 11.70 3.15 -16.84
CA SER A 227 12.28 1.87 -17.31
C SER A 227 13.64 1.55 -16.69
N SER A 228 14.39 2.58 -16.30
CA SER A 228 15.75 2.45 -15.73
C SER A 228 15.97 3.42 -14.57
N LEU A 229 17.11 3.29 -13.89
CA LEU A 229 17.58 4.30 -12.96
C LEU A 229 18.11 5.50 -13.77
N CYS A 230 17.45 6.65 -13.62
CA CYS A 230 17.70 7.86 -14.42
C CYS A 230 18.38 8.93 -13.57
N GLU A 231 19.70 9.06 -13.69
CA GLU A 231 20.50 10.05 -12.94
C GLU A 231 20.00 11.48 -13.10
N PRO A 232 19.66 11.97 -14.33
CA PRO A 232 19.08 13.30 -14.49
C PRO A 232 17.76 13.49 -13.76
N GLY A 233 16.88 12.48 -13.75
CA GLY A 233 15.63 12.51 -13.00
C GLY A 233 15.86 12.61 -11.51
N PHE A 234 16.81 11.84 -10.97
CA PHE A 234 17.17 11.93 -9.55
C PHE A 234 17.77 13.28 -9.19
N ALA A 235 18.64 13.85 -10.03
CA ALA A 235 19.21 15.17 -9.82
C ALA A 235 18.13 16.27 -9.81
N ALA A 236 17.17 16.20 -10.72
CA ALA A 236 16.03 17.13 -10.77
C ALA A 236 15.15 17.04 -9.51
N ILE A 237 14.82 15.81 -9.04
CA ILE A 237 14.06 15.61 -7.81
C ILE A 237 14.84 16.13 -6.59
N ALA A 238 16.13 15.84 -6.48
CA ALA A 238 16.97 16.32 -5.39
C ALA A 238 16.95 17.86 -5.30
N ARG A 239 17.08 18.55 -6.44
CA ARG A 239 16.97 20.01 -6.52
C ARG A 239 15.57 20.53 -6.16
N ARG A 240 14.51 19.89 -6.68
CA ARG A 240 13.11 20.26 -6.40
C ARG A 240 12.83 20.31 -4.90
N PHE A 241 13.31 19.32 -4.16
CA PHE A 241 13.12 19.21 -2.71
C PHE A 241 14.22 19.88 -1.87
N GLY A 242 15.27 20.40 -2.50
CA GLY A 242 16.41 20.98 -1.78
C GLY A 242 17.16 19.96 -0.90
N ARG A 243 17.25 18.71 -1.35
CA ARG A 243 17.90 17.61 -0.64
C ARG A 243 19.01 17.02 -1.49
N LYS A 244 20.06 16.50 -0.83
CA LYS A 244 21.23 15.90 -1.50
C LYS A 244 21.09 14.40 -1.68
N THR A 245 20.31 13.76 -0.82
CA THR A 245 20.18 12.30 -0.78
C THR A 245 18.76 11.91 -1.12
N LEU A 246 18.61 10.93 -1.99
CA LEU A 246 17.36 10.24 -2.28
C LEU A 246 17.44 8.81 -1.75
N ARG A 247 16.35 8.28 -1.26
CA ARG A 247 16.19 6.87 -0.94
C ARG A 247 15.09 6.30 -1.82
N LEU A 248 15.42 5.25 -2.52
CA LEU A 248 14.49 4.54 -3.39
C LEU A 248 14.29 3.11 -2.88
N ASP A 249 13.06 2.73 -2.62
CA ASP A 249 12.70 1.35 -2.27
C ASP A 249 12.30 0.60 -3.55
N LEU A 250 13.24 -0.18 -4.10
CA LEU A 250 13.04 -0.97 -5.31
C LEU A 250 12.41 -2.34 -5.00
N PRO A 251 11.53 -2.85 -5.88
CA PRO A 251 11.16 -4.27 -5.84
C PRO A 251 12.42 -5.14 -5.93
N ALA A 252 12.39 -6.29 -5.24
CA ALA A 252 13.51 -7.23 -5.21
C ALA A 252 13.03 -8.69 -5.24
N LEU A 253 13.86 -9.60 -5.73
CA LEU A 253 13.69 -11.03 -5.51
C LEU A 253 14.17 -11.40 -4.10
N PRO A 254 13.62 -12.46 -3.49
CA PRO A 254 13.93 -12.80 -2.09
C PRO A 254 15.41 -13.15 -1.84
N ASP A 255 16.14 -13.57 -2.85
CA ASP A 255 17.56 -13.95 -2.83
C ASP A 255 18.52 -12.80 -3.22
N GLU A 256 18.00 -11.65 -3.62
CA GLU A 256 18.84 -10.50 -3.91
C GLU A 256 19.46 -9.89 -2.64
N ALA A 257 20.69 -9.42 -2.78
CA ALA A 257 21.40 -8.76 -1.68
C ALA A 257 20.65 -7.52 -1.16
N GLY A 258 20.38 -7.51 0.15
CA GLY A 258 19.63 -6.43 0.81
C GLY A 258 18.12 -6.51 0.63
N ALA A 259 17.59 -7.56 0.00
CA ALA A 259 16.17 -7.81 -0.05
C ALA A 259 15.58 -8.08 1.33
N ARG A 260 14.41 -7.51 1.58
CA ARG A 260 13.64 -7.73 2.82
C ARG A 260 12.17 -7.97 2.48
N PRO A 261 11.47 -8.83 3.22
CA PRO A 261 10.02 -8.97 3.07
C PRO A 261 9.34 -7.61 3.23
N PHE A 262 8.36 -7.36 2.38
CA PHE A 262 7.60 -6.12 2.41
C PHE A 262 6.11 -6.36 2.59
N ALA A 263 5.50 -7.15 1.70
CA ALA A 263 4.08 -7.45 1.77
C ALA A 263 3.82 -8.95 1.67
N MET A 264 2.71 -9.33 2.28
CA MET A 264 2.25 -10.71 2.33
C MET A 264 0.92 -10.86 1.61
N THR A 265 0.71 -12.05 1.04
CA THR A 265 -0.55 -12.44 0.42
C THR A 265 -1.07 -13.74 1.00
N ARG A 266 -2.39 -13.89 0.98
CA ARG A 266 -3.07 -15.17 1.12
C ARG A 266 -3.95 -15.40 -0.09
N TRP A 267 -3.65 -16.45 -0.85
CA TRP A 267 -4.41 -16.86 -2.03
C TRP A 267 -5.52 -17.83 -1.66
N TYR A 268 -6.67 -17.68 -2.34
CA TYR A 268 -7.85 -18.53 -2.17
C TYR A 268 -8.04 -19.50 -3.35
N LEU A 269 -7.25 -19.32 -4.41
CA LEU A 269 -7.26 -20.18 -5.59
C LEU A 269 -6.55 -21.52 -5.30
N LYS A 270 -7.06 -22.60 -5.90
CA LYS A 270 -6.45 -23.94 -5.77
C LYS A 270 -5.08 -24.04 -6.45
N GLU A 271 -4.92 -23.35 -7.56
CA GLU A 271 -3.67 -23.33 -8.33
C GLU A 271 -3.41 -21.95 -8.88
N ARG A 272 -2.22 -21.46 -8.71
CA ARG A 272 -1.65 -20.29 -9.37
C ARG A 272 -0.26 -20.66 -9.88
N LYS A 273 -0.04 -20.55 -11.19
CA LYS A 273 1.31 -20.61 -11.73
C LYS A 273 2.05 -19.34 -11.28
N ARG A 274 3.14 -19.51 -10.57
CA ARG A 274 4.12 -18.43 -10.39
C ARG A 274 4.86 -18.30 -11.71
N GLU A 275 4.92 -17.08 -12.23
CA GLU A 275 5.78 -16.77 -13.38
C GLU A 275 7.16 -16.43 -12.78
N ASP A 276 8.21 -17.05 -13.30
CA ASP A 276 9.59 -16.70 -12.95
C ASP A 276 10.00 -15.47 -13.78
N GLY A 277 10.75 -14.55 -13.19
CA GLY A 277 11.21 -13.37 -13.92
C GLY A 277 11.45 -12.14 -13.05
N THR A 278 10.81 -11.02 -13.40
CA THR A 278 10.98 -9.76 -12.67
C THR A 278 10.37 -9.81 -11.26
N PRO A 279 10.94 -9.05 -10.31
CA PRO A 279 10.40 -8.98 -8.95
C PRO A 279 8.92 -8.56 -8.94
N PRO A 280 8.07 -9.20 -8.11
CA PRO A 280 6.71 -8.75 -7.88
C PRO A 280 6.66 -7.34 -7.29
N ILE A 281 5.70 -6.53 -7.75
CA ILE A 281 5.58 -5.12 -7.39
C ILE A 281 4.28 -4.87 -6.64
N LEU A 282 4.38 -4.43 -5.40
CA LEU A 282 3.28 -3.83 -4.64
C LEU A 282 3.76 -2.49 -4.11
N SER A 283 3.16 -1.41 -4.55
CA SER A 283 3.53 -0.04 -4.20
C SER A 283 2.30 0.82 -4.05
N LEU A 284 2.47 2.05 -3.56
CA LEU A 284 1.37 2.95 -3.21
C LEU A 284 0.36 2.28 -2.27
N VAL A 285 0.86 1.49 -1.37
CA VAL A 285 0.10 0.96 -0.24
C VAL A 285 0.02 2.04 0.84
N LEU A 286 -1.03 1.98 1.61
CA LEU A 286 -1.19 2.81 2.80
C LEU A 286 -0.32 2.19 3.90
N ASP A 287 0.71 2.88 4.35
CA ASP A 287 1.72 2.44 5.32
C ASP A 287 2.03 3.50 6.38
#